data_d934c02beb23dc0f91a208e359c3fc83
#
_entry.id   d934c02beb23dc0f91a208e359c3fc83
#
_cell.length_a   1.000
_cell.length_b   1.000
_cell.length_c   1.000
_cell.angle_alpha   90.00
_cell.angle_beta   90.00
_cell.angle_gamma   90.00
#
_symmetry.space_group_name_H-M   'P 1'
#
loop_
_entity.id
_entity.type
_entity.pdbx_description
1 polymer ?
#
loop_
_entity_poly.entity_id
_entity_poly.type
_entity_poly.pdbx_seq_one_letter_code
_entity_poly.pdbx_strand_id
1 'polypeptide(L)'
;MKNMIKELWHGNIIPQEDSRNNSKEMKELLGYMARHHEDLEKSFTDEQKEIFEKFHDCWSEYMSLAEAAIFEYAFRLGARLTMEMQSDTI
;
A
#
# COMPACT_ATOMS: atom_id res chain seq x y z
N MET A 1 10.77 22.37 14.58
CA MET A 1 9.83 21.77 13.60
C MET A 1 10.61 21.24 12.40
N LYS A 2 10.38 20.01 12.01
CA LYS A 2 11.05 19.47 10.83
C LYS A 2 10.52 20.13 9.56
N ASN A 3 11.45 20.48 8.67
CA ASN A 3 11.08 21.00 7.36
C ASN A 3 10.75 19.83 6.43
N MET A 4 9.48 19.61 6.21
CA MET A 4 8.99 18.47 5.41
C MET A 4 9.49 18.51 3.96
N ILE A 5 9.60 19.70 3.39
CA ILE A 5 10.10 19.84 2.01
C ILE A 5 11.54 19.38 1.92
N LYS A 6 12.37 19.77 2.91
CA LYS A 6 13.77 19.39 2.97
C LYS A 6 13.91 17.87 3.18
N GLU A 7 13.09 17.31 4.06
CA GLU A 7 13.06 15.86 4.30
C GLU A 7 12.69 15.09 3.03
N LEU A 8 11.70 15.58 2.29
CA LEU A 8 11.30 14.97 1.01
C LEU A 8 12.44 15.01 -0.01
N TRP A 9 13.11 16.19 -0.11
CA TRP A 9 14.25 16.37 -1.03
C TRP A 9 15.39 15.40 -0.73
N HIS A 10 15.69 15.16 0.54
CA HIS A 10 16.76 14.27 0.96
C HIS A 10 16.37 12.79 0.94
N GLY A 11 15.16 12.46 0.52
CA GLY A 11 14.70 11.08 0.46
C GLY A 11 14.39 10.46 1.81
N ASN A 12 14.14 11.29 2.83
CA ASN A 12 13.82 10.81 4.18
C ASN A 12 12.33 10.54 4.39
N ILE A 13 11.51 10.85 3.39
CA ILE A 13 10.09 10.54 3.41
C ILE A 13 9.84 9.50 2.33
N ILE A 14 9.49 8.30 2.75
CA ILE A 14 9.23 7.17 1.85
C ILE A 14 7.80 6.71 2.13
N PRO A 15 6.82 7.16 1.33
CA PRO A 15 5.40 6.87 1.62
C PRO A 15 5.08 5.39 1.76
N GLN A 16 5.71 4.52 0.98
CA GLN A 16 5.46 3.07 1.06
C GLN A 16 5.87 2.50 2.41
N GLU A 17 6.94 3.03 3.01
CA GLU A 17 7.43 2.56 4.30
C GLU A 17 6.78 3.31 5.45
N ASP A 18 6.68 4.62 5.34
CA ASP A 18 6.20 5.49 6.42
C ASP A 18 4.71 5.31 6.67
N SER A 19 3.95 4.89 5.64
CA SER A 19 2.51 4.67 5.75
C SER A 19 2.13 3.29 6.26
N ARG A 20 3.09 2.40 6.51
CA ARG A 20 2.79 1.05 7.00
C ARG A 20 2.11 1.13 8.34
N ASN A 21 0.94 0.54 8.39
CA ASN A 21 0.18 0.44 9.62
C ASN A 21 0.54 -0.87 10.33
N ASN A 22 1.18 -0.74 11.50
CA ASN A 22 1.60 -1.89 12.31
C ASN A 22 0.61 -2.19 13.42
N SER A 23 -0.68 -1.93 13.21
CA SER A 23 -1.70 -2.24 14.19
C SER A 23 -1.73 -3.75 14.48
N LYS A 24 -2.17 -4.09 15.69
CA LYS A 24 -2.35 -5.48 16.11
C LYS A 24 -3.27 -6.23 15.15
N GLU A 25 -4.35 -5.59 14.74
CA GLU A 25 -5.32 -6.14 13.81
C GLU A 25 -4.70 -6.52 12.47
N MET A 26 -3.90 -5.63 11.89
CA MET A 26 -3.23 -5.90 10.62
C MET A 26 -2.20 -7.03 10.74
N LYS A 27 -1.47 -7.07 11.84
CA LYS A 27 -0.51 -8.16 12.09
C LYS A 27 -1.19 -9.51 12.21
N GLU A 28 -2.34 -9.55 12.89
CA GLU A 28 -3.14 -10.77 13.01
C GLU A 28 -3.65 -11.24 11.65
N LEU A 29 -4.15 -10.34 10.82
CA LEU A 29 -4.61 -10.66 9.47
C LEU A 29 -3.48 -11.20 8.60
N LEU A 30 -2.29 -10.60 8.67
CA LEU A 30 -1.13 -11.11 7.94
C LEU A 30 -0.77 -12.52 8.38
N GLY A 31 -0.86 -12.80 9.67
CA GLY A 31 -0.63 -14.14 10.21
C GLY A 31 -1.63 -15.16 9.69
N TYR A 32 -2.90 -14.81 9.64
CA TYR A 32 -3.94 -15.67 9.08
C TYR A 32 -3.72 -15.90 7.58
N MET A 33 -3.39 -14.86 6.84
CA MET A 33 -3.11 -14.98 5.40
C MET A 33 -1.95 -15.93 5.14
N ALA A 34 -0.88 -15.81 5.91
CA ALA A 34 0.28 -16.69 5.77
C ALA A 34 -0.08 -18.16 6.02
N ARG A 35 -0.88 -18.43 7.04
CA ARG A 35 -1.31 -19.79 7.35
C ARG A 35 -2.22 -20.38 6.28
N HIS A 36 -3.18 -19.58 5.80
CA HIS A 36 -4.07 -20.02 4.73
C HIS A 36 -3.32 -20.27 3.43
N HIS A 37 -2.35 -19.44 3.13
CA HIS A 37 -1.49 -19.62 1.96
C HIS A 37 -0.71 -20.93 2.05
N GLU A 38 -0.14 -21.22 3.20
CA GLU A 38 0.59 -22.47 3.43
C GLU A 38 -0.32 -23.68 3.27
N ASP A 39 -1.54 -23.63 3.83
CA ASP A 39 -2.51 -24.70 3.71
C ASP A 39 -2.95 -24.94 2.26
N LEU A 40 -3.14 -23.85 1.50
CA LEU A 40 -3.46 -23.94 0.08
C LEU A 40 -2.33 -24.60 -0.71
N GLU A 41 -1.09 -24.21 -0.48
CA GLU A 41 0.05 -24.79 -1.19
C GLU A 41 0.16 -26.29 -0.95
N LYS A 42 -0.12 -26.74 0.25
CA LYS A 42 -0.09 -28.18 0.59
C LYS A 42 -1.18 -28.97 -0.13
N SER A 43 -2.30 -28.33 -0.46
CA SER A 43 -3.45 -28.98 -1.10
C SER A 43 -3.39 -28.98 -2.62
N PHE A 44 -2.50 -28.19 -3.21
CA PHE A 44 -2.43 -28.03 -4.67
C PHE A 44 -1.65 -29.17 -5.34
N THR A 45 -2.13 -29.55 -6.53
CA THR A 45 -1.33 -30.29 -7.50
C THR A 45 -0.30 -29.32 -8.10
N ASP A 46 0.72 -29.85 -8.78
CA ASP A 46 1.74 -29.03 -9.42
C ASP A 46 1.13 -28.05 -10.44
N GLU A 47 0.15 -28.52 -11.19
CA GLU A 47 -0.56 -27.67 -12.16
C GLU A 47 -1.34 -26.55 -11.48
N GLN A 48 -2.05 -26.85 -10.41
CA GLN A 48 -2.79 -25.86 -9.64
C GLN A 48 -1.87 -24.82 -9.01
N LYS A 49 -0.73 -25.27 -8.52
CA LYS A 49 0.28 -24.39 -7.92
C LYS A 49 0.81 -23.39 -8.95
N GLU A 50 1.07 -23.84 -10.18
CA GLU A 50 1.53 -22.98 -11.26
C GLU A 50 0.48 -21.91 -11.59
N ILE A 51 -0.77 -22.29 -11.69
CA ILE A 51 -1.87 -21.36 -11.98
C ILE A 51 -2.01 -20.35 -10.85
N PHE A 52 -1.93 -20.82 -9.60
CA PHE A 52 -2.02 -19.94 -8.43
C PHE A 52 -0.89 -18.93 -8.38
N GLU A 53 0.34 -19.35 -8.70
CA GLU A 53 1.49 -18.45 -8.73
C GLU A 53 1.31 -17.36 -9.79
N LYS A 54 0.80 -17.69 -10.95
CA LYS A 54 0.50 -16.72 -12.00
C LYS A 54 -0.56 -15.72 -11.55
N PHE A 55 -1.61 -16.21 -10.89
CA PHE A 55 -2.65 -15.35 -10.32
C PHE A 55 -2.07 -14.42 -9.27
N HIS A 56 -1.25 -14.94 -8.39
CA HIS A 56 -0.63 -14.16 -7.31
C HIS A 56 0.27 -13.07 -7.87
N ASP A 57 1.03 -13.35 -8.92
CA ASP A 57 1.89 -12.35 -9.57
C ASP A 57 1.07 -11.23 -10.17
N CYS A 58 -0.01 -11.56 -10.88
CA CYS A 58 -0.93 -10.56 -11.44
C CYS A 58 -1.60 -9.74 -10.34
N TRP A 59 -2.01 -10.39 -9.26
CA TRP A 59 -2.62 -9.73 -8.11
C TRP A 59 -1.65 -8.72 -7.48
N SER A 60 -0.41 -9.14 -7.27
CA SER A 60 0.63 -8.28 -6.67
C SER A 60 0.91 -7.06 -7.56
N GLU A 61 0.99 -7.26 -8.86
CA GLU A 61 1.18 -6.17 -9.81
C GLU A 61 0.00 -5.20 -9.79
N TYR A 62 -1.22 -5.74 -9.83
CA TYR A 62 -2.44 -4.93 -9.74
C TYR A 62 -2.46 -4.11 -8.47
N MET A 63 -2.17 -4.72 -7.32
CA MET A 63 -2.18 -4.03 -6.03
C MET A 63 -1.15 -2.92 -5.98
N SER A 64 0.02 -3.14 -6.55
CA SER A 64 1.06 -2.12 -6.61
C SER A 64 0.60 -0.89 -7.42
N LEU A 65 -0.03 -1.13 -8.57
CA LEU A 65 -0.58 -0.06 -9.40
C LEU A 65 -1.74 0.65 -8.70
N ALA A 66 -2.62 -0.11 -8.04
CA ALA A 66 -3.76 0.45 -7.32
C ALA A 66 -3.32 1.33 -6.15
N GLU A 67 -2.32 0.90 -5.40
CA GLU A 67 -1.77 1.68 -4.29
C GLU A 67 -1.15 2.99 -4.78
N ALA A 68 -0.42 2.96 -5.89
CA ALA A 68 0.15 4.16 -6.49
C ALA A 68 -0.94 5.13 -6.94
N ALA A 69 -2.02 4.62 -7.53
CA ALA A 69 -3.14 5.44 -7.98
C ALA A 69 -3.88 6.09 -6.79
N ILE A 70 -4.08 5.35 -5.72
CA ILE A 70 -4.70 5.87 -4.50
C ILE A 70 -3.84 6.97 -3.89
N PHE A 71 -2.53 6.75 -3.79
CA PHE A 71 -1.61 7.76 -3.27
C PHE A 71 -1.67 9.05 -4.08
N GLU A 72 -1.60 8.93 -5.41
CA GLU A 72 -1.66 10.09 -6.29
C GLU A 72 -2.97 10.87 -6.13
N TYR A 73 -4.08 10.15 -6.10
CA TYR A 73 -5.40 10.77 -5.91
C TYR A 73 -5.48 11.49 -4.57
N ALA A 74 -5.09 10.82 -3.50
CA ALA A 74 -5.15 11.38 -2.15
C ALA A 74 -4.25 12.62 -2.02
N PHE A 75 -3.07 12.58 -2.60
CA PHE A 75 -2.14 13.71 -2.59
C PHE A 75 -2.75 14.92 -3.29
N ARG A 76 -3.32 14.71 -4.48
CA ARG A 76 -3.94 15.79 -5.26
C ARG A 76 -5.19 16.34 -4.56
N LEU A 77 -5.99 15.48 -3.97
CA LEU A 77 -7.17 15.89 -3.23
C LEU A 77 -6.77 16.75 -2.02
N GLY A 78 -5.77 16.33 -1.27
CA GLY A 78 -5.27 17.08 -0.12
C GLY A 78 -4.77 18.47 -0.53
N ALA A 79 -4.04 18.55 -1.63
CA ALA A 79 -3.54 19.84 -2.15
C ALA A 79 -4.70 20.77 -2.55
N ARG A 80 -5.71 20.23 -3.22
CA ARG A 80 -6.89 21.01 -3.61
C ARG A 80 -7.67 21.53 -2.41
N LEU A 81 -7.87 20.68 -1.42
CA LEU A 81 -8.59 21.07 -0.19
C LEU A 81 -7.84 22.17 0.54
N THR A 82 -6.52 22.08 0.62
CA THR A 82 -5.68 23.10 1.24
C THR A 82 -5.79 24.44 0.51
N MET A 83 -5.76 24.42 -0.80
CA MET A 83 -5.90 25.62 -1.62
C MET A 83 -7.27 26.27 -1.45
N GLU A 84 -8.31 25.48 -1.40
CA GLU A 84 -9.69 25.96 -1.16
C GLU A 84 -9.81 26.61 0.20
N MET A 85 -9.26 25.98 1.23
CA MET A 85 -9.28 26.52 2.60
C MET A 85 -8.57 27.87 2.68
N GLN A 86 -7.46 28.00 1.99
CA GLN A 86 -6.71 29.27 1.94
C GLN A 86 -7.48 30.35 1.22
N SER A 87 -8.20 30.00 0.15
CA SER A 87 -9.04 30.96 -0.58
C SER A 87 -10.16 31.51 0.28
N ASP A 88 -10.71 30.69 1.17
CA ASP A 88 -11.85 31.08 2.02
C ASP A 88 -11.44 32.00 3.18
N THR A 89 -10.15 32.14 3.44
CA THR A 89 -9.63 32.98 4.52
C THR A 89 -9.38 34.43 4.13
N ILE A 90 -9.64 34.79 2.92
CA ILE A 90 -9.42 36.16 2.41
C ILE A 90 -10.51 37.13 2.91
#